data_cf55872207c2f866bf38fe043900675c
#
_entry.id   cf55872207c2f866bf38fe043900675c
#
_cell.length_a   1.000
_cell.length_b   1.000
_cell.length_c   1.000
_cell.angle_alpha   90.00
_cell.angle_beta   90.00
_cell.angle_gamma   90.00
#
_symmetry.space_group_name_H-M   'P 1'
#
loop_
_entity.id
_entity.type
_entity.pdbx_description
1 polymer ?
#
loop_
_entity_poly.entity_id
_entity_poly.type
_entity_poly.pdbx_seq_one_letter_code
_entity_poly.pdbx_strand_id
1 'polypeptide(L)'
;MIGDGALSGGMAYEALNNMARLRKEKKNLMVILNDNKMSIAENVGGMSAYLNKVRTKKEYVEFKGNVEQSLMKIPGIGRELTTIIKKSKDLIKQLFVPGMYFEDMGITYVGPIDGHNIPLMVDTLNRAKQLDEPIIIHVVTKKGKGYRPAEQNPAKFHGISPFSLKTGEVLKKSDNPSNTAVFSQTLIEEAKKDKTIVAVTAAMPDGTGLGKFKEHFPDRFFDVGIAEQHAVTFCAGMASRGLKPVFAVYSTFLQRGFDQVLHDVAIGNYPVIFGIDRSGLVGADGETHQGIFDIPYLSMIPNVTVMAPINGRELKEMLKDALHHAKGPTAIKYSRGEALSLYEDQFEELHYGKGQVIKEGSDAVIIGVGNIFDEADQAVKILGEEGYNIGLVNPRYIKPFDKEMILDLAGKYDKIITVEEGVLNGGFGMMINEFLSENDYKGKVRCFGIDDQFVEHGSVSELRKMLKIDGESIADSIRQWMKE
;
A
#
# COMPACT_ATOMS: atom_id res chain seq x y z
N MET A 1 -18.57 7.86 -6.27
CA MET A 1 -17.82 7.54 -7.51
C MET A 1 -16.80 6.45 -7.19
N ILE A 2 -16.58 5.51 -8.10
CA ILE A 2 -15.60 4.41 -7.94
C ILE A 2 -14.81 4.25 -9.25
N GLY A 3 -13.51 3.98 -9.16
CA GLY A 3 -12.69 3.61 -10.32
C GLY A 3 -12.84 2.13 -10.68
N ASP A 4 -12.63 1.81 -11.94
CA ASP A 4 -12.74 0.43 -12.47
C ASP A 4 -11.74 -0.53 -11.81
N GLY A 5 -10.53 -0.08 -11.46
CA GLY A 5 -9.57 -0.87 -10.68
C GLY A 5 -10.09 -1.24 -9.29
N ALA A 6 -10.80 -0.34 -8.62
CA ALA A 6 -11.34 -0.58 -7.28
C ALA A 6 -12.50 -1.59 -7.26
N LEU A 7 -13.15 -1.87 -8.40
CA LEU A 7 -14.14 -2.94 -8.52
C LEU A 7 -13.55 -4.35 -8.35
N SER A 8 -12.24 -4.51 -8.39
CA SER A 8 -11.60 -5.80 -8.11
C SER A 8 -11.54 -6.12 -6.61
N GLY A 9 -11.77 -5.13 -5.73
CA GLY A 9 -11.74 -5.31 -4.28
C GLY A 9 -13.01 -5.91 -3.71
N GLY A 10 -12.89 -6.77 -2.68
CA GLY A 10 -14.02 -7.49 -2.04
C GLY A 10 -15.11 -6.55 -1.52
N MET A 11 -14.75 -5.44 -0.87
CA MET A 11 -15.70 -4.46 -0.34
C MET A 11 -16.61 -3.87 -1.43
N ALA A 12 -16.11 -3.71 -2.67
CA ALA A 12 -16.94 -3.26 -3.78
C ALA A 12 -18.05 -4.27 -4.11
N TYR A 13 -17.76 -5.57 -4.09
CA TYR A 13 -18.76 -6.62 -4.28
C TYR A 13 -19.76 -6.68 -3.13
N GLU A 14 -19.31 -6.52 -1.90
CA GLU A 14 -20.17 -6.42 -0.71
C GLU A 14 -21.13 -5.23 -0.86
N ALA A 15 -20.61 -4.07 -1.26
CA ALA A 15 -21.42 -2.87 -1.49
C ALA A 15 -22.46 -3.06 -2.62
N LEU A 16 -22.07 -3.68 -3.75
CA LEU A 16 -22.98 -4.00 -4.85
C LEU A 16 -24.08 -4.97 -4.39
N ASN A 17 -23.73 -6.01 -3.63
CA ASN A 17 -24.71 -6.94 -3.07
C ASN A 17 -25.72 -6.25 -2.15
N ASN A 18 -25.27 -5.32 -1.31
CA ASN A 18 -26.16 -4.52 -0.46
C ASN A 18 -26.99 -3.51 -1.25
N MET A 19 -26.39 -2.88 -2.28
CA MET A 19 -27.07 -1.91 -3.13
C MET A 19 -28.30 -2.52 -3.83
N ALA A 20 -28.21 -3.79 -4.25
CA ALA A 20 -29.30 -4.50 -4.90
C ALA A 20 -30.60 -4.52 -4.05
N ARG A 21 -30.50 -4.51 -2.72
CA ARG A 21 -31.66 -4.43 -1.80
C ARG A 21 -32.48 -3.16 -1.96
N LEU A 22 -31.82 -2.05 -2.29
CA LEU A 22 -32.47 -0.71 -2.38
C LEU A 22 -33.57 -0.64 -3.45
N ARG A 23 -33.50 -1.53 -4.46
CA ARG A 23 -34.54 -1.63 -5.48
C ARG A 23 -35.91 -1.96 -4.91
N LYS A 24 -36.00 -2.86 -3.92
CA LYS A 24 -37.24 -3.20 -3.23
C LYS A 24 -37.76 -2.05 -2.38
N GLU A 25 -36.86 -1.24 -1.88
CA GLU A 25 -37.17 -0.09 -1.03
C GLU A 25 -37.48 1.18 -1.83
N LYS A 26 -37.41 1.13 -3.18
CA LYS A 26 -37.56 2.26 -4.09
C LYS A 26 -36.69 3.46 -3.71
N LYS A 27 -35.42 3.19 -3.39
CA LYS A 27 -34.44 4.22 -3.04
C LYS A 27 -33.45 4.41 -4.17
N ASN A 28 -33.21 5.68 -4.53
CA ASN A 28 -32.19 6.06 -5.48
C ASN A 28 -30.82 6.05 -4.82
N LEU A 29 -29.87 5.30 -5.43
CA LEU A 29 -28.44 5.37 -5.14
C LEU A 29 -27.68 5.30 -6.46
N MET A 30 -26.96 6.36 -6.79
CA MET A 30 -26.15 6.41 -8.03
C MET A 30 -24.69 6.12 -7.75
N VAL A 31 -24.17 5.10 -8.40
CA VAL A 31 -22.72 4.82 -8.46
C VAL A 31 -22.18 5.24 -9.82
N ILE A 32 -21.26 6.17 -9.84
CA ILE A 32 -20.54 6.55 -11.05
C ILE A 32 -19.29 5.68 -11.12
N LEU A 33 -19.27 4.76 -12.10
CA LEU A 33 -18.10 3.93 -12.41
C LEU A 33 -17.23 4.64 -13.43
N ASN A 34 -16.12 5.17 -12.99
CA ASN A 34 -15.11 5.78 -13.87
C ASN A 34 -14.16 4.72 -14.40
N ASP A 35 -14.34 4.35 -15.66
CA ASP A 35 -13.55 3.33 -16.33
C ASP A 35 -12.52 3.97 -17.26
N ASN A 36 -11.25 3.87 -16.89
CA ASN A 36 -10.12 4.32 -17.70
C ASN A 36 -9.10 3.21 -18.00
N LYS A 37 -9.42 1.95 -17.71
CA LYS A 37 -8.62 0.72 -17.86
C LYS A 37 -7.44 0.62 -16.90
N MET A 38 -7.30 1.53 -15.97
CA MET A 38 -6.10 1.68 -15.16
C MET A 38 -6.44 1.87 -13.69
N SER A 39 -5.67 1.21 -12.84
CA SER A 39 -5.38 1.64 -11.48
C SER A 39 -4.07 2.46 -11.48
N ILE A 40 -3.04 2.04 -10.75
CA ILE A 40 -1.66 2.52 -10.98
C ILE A 40 -1.14 1.88 -12.28
N ALA A 41 -1.27 0.56 -12.42
CA ALA A 41 -1.01 -0.21 -13.64
C ALA A 41 -2.30 -0.51 -14.41
N GLU A 42 -2.22 -1.27 -15.52
CA GLU A 42 -3.39 -1.81 -16.20
C GLU A 42 -4.16 -2.76 -15.29
N ASN A 43 -5.50 -2.65 -15.31
CA ASN A 43 -6.35 -3.50 -14.50
C ASN A 43 -6.29 -4.96 -14.97
N VAL A 44 -6.29 -5.88 -14.00
CA VAL A 44 -6.23 -7.33 -14.22
C VAL A 44 -7.54 -8.02 -13.83
N GLY A 45 -7.70 -9.26 -14.27
CA GLY A 45 -8.76 -10.16 -13.81
C GLY A 45 -10.07 -10.09 -14.62
N GLY A 46 -11.04 -10.90 -14.19
CA GLY A 46 -12.30 -11.11 -14.90
C GLY A 46 -13.19 -9.88 -15.00
N MET A 47 -13.23 -9.02 -13.97
CA MET A 47 -14.00 -7.79 -14.01
C MET A 47 -13.43 -6.82 -15.05
N SER A 48 -12.10 -6.67 -15.14
CA SER A 48 -11.47 -5.85 -16.17
C SER A 48 -11.76 -6.37 -17.57
N ALA A 49 -11.69 -7.68 -17.78
CA ALA A 49 -12.06 -8.32 -19.05
C ALA A 49 -13.53 -8.09 -19.39
N TYR A 50 -14.43 -8.18 -18.40
CA TYR A 50 -15.86 -7.90 -18.58
C TYR A 50 -16.10 -6.45 -19.00
N LEU A 51 -15.55 -5.46 -18.29
CA LEU A 51 -15.69 -4.05 -18.62
C LEU A 51 -15.11 -3.73 -20.01
N ASN A 52 -13.98 -4.36 -20.38
CA ASN A 52 -13.41 -4.25 -21.73
C ASN A 52 -14.40 -4.71 -22.81
N LYS A 53 -15.07 -5.85 -22.59
CA LYS A 53 -16.10 -6.37 -23.50
C LYS A 53 -17.28 -5.42 -23.62
N VAL A 54 -17.69 -4.77 -22.52
CA VAL A 54 -18.77 -3.78 -22.50
C VAL A 54 -18.40 -2.55 -23.33
N ARG A 55 -17.15 -2.03 -23.21
CA ARG A 55 -16.68 -0.84 -23.93
C ARG A 55 -16.55 -1.01 -25.43
N THR A 56 -16.15 -2.20 -25.88
CA THR A 56 -15.78 -2.45 -27.29
C THR A 56 -16.95 -2.65 -28.21
N LYS A 57 -18.16 -2.84 -27.69
CA LYS A 57 -19.36 -3.00 -28.52
C LYS A 57 -19.98 -1.64 -28.89
N LYS A 58 -19.50 -1.01 -29.95
CA LYS A 58 -20.06 0.21 -30.57
C LYS A 58 -21.55 0.09 -30.91
N GLU A 59 -22.01 -1.09 -31.27
CA GLU A 59 -23.38 -1.38 -31.73
C GLU A 59 -24.46 -1.16 -30.65
N TYR A 60 -24.06 -1.15 -29.36
CA TYR A 60 -25.04 -0.99 -28.26
C TYR A 60 -25.57 0.45 -28.15
N VAL A 61 -24.71 1.45 -28.32
CA VAL A 61 -25.10 2.88 -28.19
C VAL A 61 -25.97 3.30 -29.39
N GLU A 62 -25.64 2.85 -30.59
CA GLU A 62 -26.41 3.14 -31.80
C GLU A 62 -27.73 2.36 -31.86
N PHE A 63 -27.74 1.10 -31.41
CA PHE A 63 -28.94 0.28 -31.40
C PHE A 63 -30.02 0.79 -30.42
N LYS A 64 -29.63 1.22 -29.19
CA LYS A 64 -30.56 1.76 -28.21
C LYS A 64 -31.21 3.06 -28.70
N GLY A 65 -30.45 3.97 -29.28
CA GLY A 65 -30.95 5.21 -29.86
C GLY A 65 -31.91 4.99 -31.02
N ASN A 66 -31.61 4.08 -31.92
CA ASN A 66 -32.40 3.77 -33.11
C ASN A 66 -33.69 2.98 -32.78
N VAL A 67 -33.64 2.06 -31.79
CA VAL A 67 -34.86 1.30 -31.38
C VAL A 67 -35.86 2.17 -30.62
N GLU A 68 -35.43 3.07 -29.73
CA GLU A 68 -36.34 4.00 -29.05
C GLU A 68 -36.96 4.98 -30.03
N GLN A 69 -36.20 5.55 -30.96
CA GLN A 69 -36.75 6.45 -31.98
C GLN A 69 -37.65 5.72 -32.99
N SER A 70 -37.40 4.48 -33.32
CA SER A 70 -38.22 3.69 -34.24
C SER A 70 -39.52 3.22 -33.58
N LEU A 71 -39.51 2.88 -32.30
CA LEU A 71 -40.71 2.49 -31.55
C LEU A 71 -41.65 3.67 -31.26
N MET A 72 -41.13 4.90 -31.12
CA MET A 72 -41.96 6.11 -30.94
C MET A 72 -42.62 6.57 -32.24
N LYS A 73 -42.18 6.08 -33.41
CA LYS A 73 -42.69 6.48 -34.74
C LYS A 73 -43.84 5.61 -35.25
N ILE A 74 -44.26 4.55 -34.54
CA ILE A 74 -45.35 3.67 -34.99
C ILE A 74 -46.65 4.03 -34.30
N PRO A 75 -47.60 4.70 -34.98
CA PRO A 75 -48.92 5.00 -34.43
C PRO A 75 -49.75 3.70 -34.33
N GLY A 76 -50.34 3.45 -33.15
CA GLY A 76 -51.44 2.48 -33.00
C GLY A 76 -51.08 1.10 -32.40
N ILE A 77 -49.91 0.90 -31.83
CA ILE A 77 -49.58 -0.39 -31.19
C ILE A 77 -49.97 -0.38 -29.72
N GLY A 78 -51.03 -1.16 -29.40
CA GLY A 78 -51.60 -1.25 -28.07
C GLY A 78 -50.70 -1.85 -26.98
N ARG A 79 -51.09 -1.65 -25.70
CA ARG A 79 -50.37 -2.06 -24.49
C ARG A 79 -49.93 -3.56 -24.43
N GLU A 80 -50.62 -4.46 -25.13
CA GLU A 80 -50.31 -5.89 -25.13
C GLU A 80 -49.03 -6.23 -25.90
N LEU A 81 -48.77 -5.56 -27.05
CA LEU A 81 -47.53 -5.74 -27.81
C LEU A 81 -46.31 -5.20 -27.09
N THR A 82 -46.46 -4.14 -26.25
CA THR A 82 -45.34 -3.63 -25.42
C THR A 82 -44.84 -4.65 -24.41
N THR A 83 -45.70 -5.54 -23.91
CA THR A 83 -45.31 -6.60 -22.96
C THR A 83 -44.56 -7.77 -23.68
N ILE A 84 -44.97 -8.12 -24.91
CA ILE A 84 -44.30 -9.13 -25.75
C ILE A 84 -42.97 -8.58 -26.26
N ILE A 85 -42.91 -7.32 -26.66
CA ILE A 85 -41.69 -6.61 -27.07
C ILE A 85 -40.74 -6.42 -25.88
N LYS A 86 -41.23 -6.15 -24.67
CA LYS A 86 -40.40 -6.16 -23.46
C LYS A 86 -39.77 -7.54 -23.21
N LYS A 87 -40.56 -8.62 -23.26
CA LYS A 87 -40.03 -9.99 -23.09
C LYS A 87 -39.07 -10.43 -24.20
N SER A 88 -39.33 -10.08 -25.46
CA SER A 88 -38.40 -10.34 -26.56
C SER A 88 -37.19 -9.40 -26.54
N LYS A 89 -37.35 -8.13 -26.06
CA LYS A 89 -36.19 -7.26 -25.76
C LYS A 89 -35.31 -7.81 -24.66
N ASP A 90 -35.89 -8.40 -23.62
CA ASP A 90 -35.13 -9.02 -22.53
C ASP A 90 -34.41 -10.30 -23.00
N LEU A 91 -35.01 -11.07 -23.92
CA LEU A 91 -34.37 -12.23 -24.52
C LEU A 91 -33.26 -11.85 -25.51
N ILE A 92 -33.48 -10.82 -26.32
CA ILE A 92 -32.44 -10.23 -27.22
C ILE A 92 -31.36 -9.52 -26.44
N LYS A 93 -31.73 -8.83 -25.33
CA LYS A 93 -30.77 -8.28 -24.37
C LYS A 93 -29.89 -9.37 -23.78
N GLN A 94 -30.44 -10.52 -23.38
CA GLN A 94 -29.69 -11.66 -22.83
C GLN A 94 -28.66 -12.25 -23.81
N LEU A 95 -28.92 -12.18 -25.09
CA LEU A 95 -28.00 -12.74 -26.13
C LEU A 95 -26.89 -11.75 -26.54
N PHE A 96 -27.05 -10.42 -26.32
CA PHE A 96 -26.16 -9.42 -26.92
C PHE A 96 -25.67 -8.28 -26.01
N VAL A 97 -26.10 -8.17 -24.73
CA VAL A 97 -25.80 -7.00 -23.90
C VAL A 97 -24.81 -7.28 -22.79
N PRO A 98 -23.66 -6.61 -22.77
CA PRO A 98 -22.63 -6.77 -21.74
C PRO A 98 -22.89 -5.98 -20.44
N GLY A 99 -24.09 -5.59 -20.10
CA GLY A 99 -24.47 -4.93 -18.83
C GLY A 99 -25.14 -5.87 -17.83
N MET A 100 -25.34 -7.13 -18.22
CA MET A 100 -26.18 -8.10 -17.49
C MET A 100 -25.74 -8.36 -16.04
N TYR A 101 -24.43 -8.37 -15.75
CA TYR A 101 -23.96 -8.65 -14.40
C TYR A 101 -24.60 -7.75 -13.34
N PHE A 102 -24.64 -6.44 -13.58
CA PHE A 102 -25.25 -5.49 -12.65
C PHE A 102 -26.80 -5.56 -12.68
N GLU A 103 -27.39 -5.74 -13.86
CA GLU A 103 -28.84 -5.86 -13.99
C GLU A 103 -29.36 -7.17 -13.35
N ASP A 104 -28.63 -8.27 -13.49
CA ASP A 104 -28.95 -9.55 -12.84
C ASP A 104 -28.88 -9.45 -11.30
N MET A 105 -27.98 -8.60 -10.77
CA MET A 105 -27.96 -8.25 -9.37
C MET A 105 -29.09 -7.29 -8.95
N GLY A 106 -29.90 -6.81 -9.87
CA GLY A 106 -30.99 -5.87 -9.58
C GLY A 106 -30.58 -4.40 -9.56
N ILE A 107 -29.44 -4.06 -10.14
CA ILE A 107 -28.90 -2.70 -10.24
C ILE A 107 -29.05 -2.25 -11.69
N THR A 108 -29.72 -1.12 -11.92
CA THR A 108 -29.90 -0.56 -13.27
C THR A 108 -28.57 -0.07 -13.82
N TYR A 109 -28.20 -0.55 -15.00
CA TYR A 109 -26.98 -0.17 -15.67
C TYR A 109 -27.23 0.85 -16.78
N VAL A 110 -26.47 1.96 -16.73
CA VAL A 110 -26.50 3.05 -17.74
C VAL A 110 -25.11 3.25 -18.30
N GLY A 111 -24.93 3.13 -19.59
CA GLY A 111 -23.66 3.36 -20.26
C GLY A 111 -23.26 2.22 -21.22
N PRO A 112 -22.00 2.20 -21.68
CA PRO A 112 -20.93 3.16 -21.39
C PRO A 112 -21.17 4.54 -22.04
N ILE A 113 -20.80 5.62 -21.34
CA ILE A 113 -20.88 6.99 -21.86
C ILE A 113 -19.49 7.65 -21.87
N ASP A 114 -19.29 8.60 -22.77
CA ASP A 114 -18.05 9.38 -22.83
C ASP A 114 -17.98 10.40 -21.68
N GLY A 115 -17.11 10.16 -20.71
CA GLY A 115 -16.89 11.02 -19.55
C GLY A 115 -16.23 12.37 -19.85
N HIS A 116 -15.71 12.57 -21.07
CA HIS A 116 -15.20 13.85 -21.51
C HIS A 116 -16.27 14.71 -22.21
N ASN A 117 -17.47 14.15 -22.44
CA ASN A 117 -18.63 14.87 -22.96
C ASN A 117 -19.49 15.40 -21.80
N ILE A 118 -19.18 16.61 -21.33
CA ILE A 118 -19.86 17.22 -20.16
C ILE A 118 -21.38 17.39 -20.38
N PRO A 119 -21.88 17.86 -21.53
CA PRO A 119 -23.33 17.94 -21.77
C PRO A 119 -24.03 16.59 -21.63
N LEU A 120 -23.45 15.51 -22.19
CA LEU A 120 -24.01 14.16 -22.08
C LEU A 120 -24.00 13.66 -20.63
N MET A 121 -22.94 13.93 -19.87
CA MET A 121 -22.85 13.60 -18.47
C MET A 121 -23.94 14.27 -17.64
N VAL A 122 -24.14 15.58 -17.85
CA VAL A 122 -25.17 16.36 -17.14
C VAL A 122 -26.58 15.83 -17.45
N ASP A 123 -26.89 15.56 -18.73
CA ASP A 123 -28.22 15.02 -19.13
C ASP A 123 -28.43 13.62 -18.49
N THR A 124 -27.42 12.75 -18.58
CA THR A 124 -27.50 11.39 -18.00
C THR A 124 -27.72 11.43 -16.49
N LEU A 125 -26.98 12.25 -15.76
CA LEU A 125 -27.13 12.41 -14.31
C LEU A 125 -28.49 12.96 -13.93
N ASN A 126 -29.01 13.95 -14.67
CA ASN A 126 -30.32 14.51 -14.41
C ASN A 126 -31.46 13.52 -14.62
N ARG A 127 -31.37 12.65 -15.64
CA ARG A 127 -32.34 11.56 -15.86
C ARG A 127 -32.23 10.48 -14.78
N ALA A 128 -31.01 10.08 -14.41
CA ALA A 128 -30.77 9.07 -13.39
C ALA A 128 -31.32 9.48 -12.01
N LYS A 129 -31.26 10.78 -11.67
CA LYS A 129 -31.85 11.32 -10.42
C LYS A 129 -33.36 11.11 -10.29
N GLN A 130 -34.07 10.91 -11.40
CA GLN A 130 -35.54 10.76 -11.43
C GLN A 130 -35.99 9.31 -11.23
N LEU A 131 -35.03 8.34 -11.16
CA LEU A 131 -35.35 6.94 -11.01
C LEU A 131 -35.29 6.56 -9.51
N ASP A 132 -36.31 5.85 -9.02
CA ASP A 132 -36.37 5.35 -7.64
C ASP A 132 -35.79 3.95 -7.52
N GLU A 133 -34.57 3.79 -8.02
CA GLU A 133 -33.84 2.50 -8.00
C GLU A 133 -32.32 2.68 -7.97
N PRO A 134 -31.57 1.68 -7.55
CA PRO A 134 -30.10 1.72 -7.57
C PRO A 134 -29.56 1.69 -9.00
N ILE A 135 -28.60 2.56 -9.31
CA ILE A 135 -28.09 2.79 -10.66
C ILE A 135 -26.56 2.79 -10.66
N ILE A 136 -25.96 2.09 -11.63
CA ILE A 136 -24.56 2.27 -12.01
C ILE A 136 -24.49 3.04 -13.33
N ILE A 137 -23.82 4.18 -13.33
CA ILE A 137 -23.51 4.96 -14.52
C ILE A 137 -22.06 4.68 -14.92
N HIS A 138 -21.88 3.92 -15.99
CA HIS A 138 -20.56 3.55 -16.51
C HIS A 138 -20.02 4.65 -17.40
N VAL A 139 -18.99 5.34 -16.93
CA VAL A 139 -18.37 6.50 -17.59
C VAL A 139 -16.99 6.08 -18.07
N VAL A 140 -16.72 6.18 -19.36
CA VAL A 140 -15.43 5.88 -19.95
C VAL A 140 -14.62 7.16 -20.06
N THR A 141 -13.42 7.12 -19.49
CA THR A 141 -12.46 8.24 -19.55
C THR A 141 -11.10 7.79 -20.07
N LYS A 142 -10.26 8.73 -20.40
CA LYS A 142 -8.86 8.50 -20.76
C LYS A 142 -7.95 9.13 -19.70
N LYS A 143 -7.16 8.31 -18.99
CA LYS A 143 -6.20 8.77 -17.99
C LYS A 143 -5.13 9.66 -18.64
N GLY A 144 -4.85 10.83 -18.05
CA GLY A 144 -3.90 11.80 -18.61
C GLY A 144 -4.43 12.65 -19.76
N LYS A 145 -5.75 12.63 -20.05
CA LYS A 145 -6.41 13.38 -21.13
C LYS A 145 -5.98 14.85 -21.16
N GLY A 146 -5.55 15.30 -22.33
CA GLY A 146 -5.10 16.68 -22.56
C GLY A 146 -3.58 16.89 -22.47
N TYR A 147 -2.82 15.90 -21.97
CA TYR A 147 -1.38 15.93 -21.97
C TYR A 147 -0.81 14.66 -22.63
N ARG A 148 -0.32 14.81 -23.87
CA ARG A 148 0.09 13.68 -24.71
C ARG A 148 1.08 12.70 -24.05
N PRO A 149 2.13 13.15 -23.32
CA PRO A 149 3.02 12.22 -22.62
C PRO A 149 2.30 11.37 -21.56
N ALA A 150 1.34 11.94 -20.81
CA ALA A 150 0.55 11.20 -19.82
C ALA A 150 -0.46 10.25 -20.47
N GLU A 151 -1.02 10.62 -21.62
CA GLU A 151 -1.91 9.74 -22.39
C GLU A 151 -1.17 8.52 -22.96
N GLN A 152 0.12 8.67 -23.28
CA GLN A 152 0.97 7.59 -23.83
C GLN A 152 1.57 6.70 -22.74
N ASN A 153 1.83 7.24 -21.56
CA ASN A 153 2.36 6.49 -20.42
C ASN A 153 1.66 6.89 -19.11
N PRO A 154 0.39 6.52 -18.93
CA PRO A 154 -0.39 6.96 -17.78
C PRO A 154 0.10 6.42 -16.44
N ALA A 155 0.81 5.29 -16.40
CA ALA A 155 1.41 4.74 -15.19
C ALA A 155 2.53 5.66 -14.67
N LYS A 156 3.44 6.12 -15.53
CA LYS A 156 4.52 7.06 -15.18
C LYS A 156 3.98 8.35 -14.55
N PHE A 157 2.83 8.84 -15.03
CA PHE A 157 2.24 10.11 -14.59
C PHE A 157 1.20 9.95 -13.48
N HIS A 158 1.05 8.78 -12.91
CA HIS A 158 0.10 8.57 -11.80
C HIS A 158 0.57 9.25 -10.50
N GLY A 159 1.88 9.21 -10.21
CA GLY A 159 2.49 9.85 -9.04
C GLY A 159 3.90 10.30 -9.39
N ILE A 160 4.04 11.19 -10.38
CA ILE A 160 5.33 11.64 -10.88
C ILE A 160 5.88 12.79 -10.05
N SER A 161 7.19 12.75 -9.73
CA SER A 161 7.92 13.89 -9.17
C SER A 161 7.94 15.10 -10.13
N PRO A 162 8.32 16.31 -9.70
CA PRO A 162 8.42 17.48 -10.58
C PRO A 162 9.13 17.17 -11.89
N PHE A 163 8.49 17.49 -13.01
CA PHE A 163 8.95 17.12 -14.35
C PHE A 163 8.86 18.28 -15.35
N SER A 164 9.59 18.18 -16.45
CA SER A 164 9.53 19.12 -17.55
C SER A 164 8.25 18.93 -18.36
N LEU A 165 7.40 19.95 -18.45
CA LEU A 165 6.18 19.93 -19.27
C LEU A 165 6.46 19.67 -20.77
N LYS A 166 7.64 20.06 -21.27
CA LYS A 166 8.01 19.87 -22.69
C LYS A 166 8.35 18.43 -23.01
N THR A 167 9.05 17.74 -22.11
CA THR A 167 9.59 16.39 -22.37
C THR A 167 8.87 15.29 -21.60
N GLY A 168 8.18 15.62 -20.50
CA GLY A 168 7.63 14.65 -19.56
C GLY A 168 8.68 13.92 -18.70
N GLU A 169 9.93 14.42 -18.70
CA GLU A 169 11.03 13.83 -17.94
C GLU A 169 11.16 14.47 -16.56
N VAL A 170 11.46 13.65 -15.54
CA VAL A 170 11.68 14.09 -14.14
C VAL A 170 12.90 15.02 -14.09
N LEU A 171 12.78 16.14 -13.35
CA LEU A 171 13.80 17.18 -13.28
C LEU A 171 15.02 16.77 -12.44
N LYS A 172 14.81 15.99 -11.37
CA LYS A 172 15.87 15.44 -10.51
C LYS A 172 15.84 13.94 -10.56
N LYS A 173 16.96 13.32 -10.91
CA LYS A 173 17.21 11.88 -10.70
C LYS A 173 18.20 11.76 -9.56
N SER A 174 17.98 10.80 -8.67
CA SER A 174 18.97 10.41 -7.68
C SER A 174 20.04 9.53 -8.33
N ASP A 175 21.29 9.68 -7.91
CA ASP A 175 22.39 8.81 -8.32
C ASP A 175 22.45 7.51 -7.48
N ASN A 176 21.81 7.51 -6.28
CA ASN A 176 21.74 6.36 -5.42
C ASN A 176 20.52 5.48 -5.73
N PRO A 177 20.63 4.14 -5.59
CA PRO A 177 19.48 3.27 -5.73
C PRO A 177 18.45 3.55 -4.63
N SER A 178 17.15 3.44 -4.97
CA SER A 178 16.09 3.48 -3.96
C SER A 178 16.03 2.16 -3.17
N ASN A 179 15.45 2.19 -1.96
CA ASN A 179 15.16 0.97 -1.20
C ASN A 179 14.35 -0.04 -2.03
N THR A 180 13.34 0.43 -2.76
CA THR A 180 12.56 -0.38 -3.71
C THR A 180 13.44 -1.05 -4.77
N ALA A 181 14.46 -0.35 -5.28
CA ALA A 181 15.38 -0.91 -6.27
C ALA A 181 16.31 -1.97 -5.66
N VAL A 182 16.82 -1.74 -4.45
CA VAL A 182 17.63 -2.72 -3.70
C VAL A 182 16.83 -3.98 -3.42
N PHE A 183 15.59 -3.83 -2.91
CA PHE A 183 14.67 -4.95 -2.66
C PHE A 183 14.40 -5.75 -3.93
N SER A 184 13.99 -5.08 -5.01
CA SER A 184 13.68 -5.70 -6.30
C SER A 184 14.87 -6.46 -6.89
N GLN A 185 16.04 -5.83 -6.91
CA GLN A 185 17.26 -6.45 -7.44
C GLN A 185 17.66 -7.68 -6.62
N THR A 186 17.61 -7.60 -5.30
CA THR A 186 17.92 -8.72 -4.42
C THR A 186 16.95 -9.89 -4.65
N LEU A 187 15.65 -9.60 -4.74
CA LEU A 187 14.63 -10.62 -4.99
C LEU A 187 14.87 -11.34 -6.33
N ILE A 188 15.23 -10.59 -7.38
CA ILE A 188 15.56 -11.16 -8.70
C ILE A 188 16.80 -12.04 -8.62
N GLU A 189 17.85 -11.60 -7.91
CA GLU A 189 19.09 -12.37 -7.72
C GLU A 189 18.83 -13.70 -7.01
N GLU A 190 18.01 -13.70 -5.95
CA GLU A 190 17.67 -14.92 -5.22
C GLU A 190 16.71 -15.82 -6.02
N ALA A 191 15.74 -15.23 -6.74
CA ALA A 191 14.83 -16.00 -7.59
C ALA A 191 15.50 -16.69 -8.80
N LYS A 192 16.69 -16.23 -9.23
CA LYS A 192 17.52 -16.94 -10.20
C LYS A 192 18.08 -18.25 -9.63
N LYS A 193 18.34 -18.29 -8.32
CA LYS A 193 18.93 -19.43 -7.62
C LYS A 193 17.84 -20.41 -7.14
N ASP A 194 16.68 -19.89 -6.72
CA ASP A 194 15.59 -20.67 -6.14
C ASP A 194 14.29 -20.47 -6.94
N LYS A 195 13.82 -21.53 -7.59
CA LYS A 195 12.60 -21.53 -8.40
C LYS A 195 11.32 -21.50 -7.57
N THR A 196 11.39 -21.75 -6.26
CA THR A 196 10.23 -21.71 -5.35
C THR A 196 9.82 -20.30 -4.98
N ILE A 197 10.69 -19.31 -5.20
CA ILE A 197 10.41 -17.90 -4.93
C ILE A 197 9.41 -17.38 -5.96
N VAL A 198 8.29 -16.84 -5.47
CA VAL A 198 7.24 -16.20 -6.26
C VAL A 198 6.94 -14.80 -5.71
N ALA A 199 6.60 -13.87 -6.58
CA ALA A 199 6.32 -12.49 -6.21
C ALA A 199 4.86 -12.14 -6.44
N VAL A 200 4.25 -11.49 -5.45
CA VAL A 200 2.85 -11.05 -5.45
C VAL A 200 2.77 -9.56 -5.19
N THR A 201 1.87 -8.87 -5.88
CA THR A 201 1.52 -7.48 -5.61
C THR A 201 0.03 -7.24 -5.80
N ALA A 202 -0.47 -6.12 -5.30
CA ALA A 202 -1.86 -5.70 -5.44
C ALA A 202 -1.93 -4.38 -6.23
N ALA A 203 -1.89 -4.48 -7.56
CA ALA A 203 -1.95 -3.37 -8.53
C ALA A 203 -0.77 -2.38 -8.47
N MET A 204 0.36 -2.77 -7.88
CA MET A 204 1.53 -1.90 -7.66
C MET A 204 2.85 -2.48 -8.22
N PRO A 205 2.90 -3.09 -9.40
CA PRO A 205 4.12 -3.75 -9.88
C PRO A 205 5.32 -2.80 -9.96
N ASP A 206 5.14 -1.61 -10.51
CA ASP A 206 6.21 -0.62 -10.66
C ASP A 206 6.56 0.03 -9.32
N GLY A 207 5.55 0.38 -8.52
CA GLY A 207 5.72 1.04 -7.24
C GLY A 207 6.46 0.21 -6.19
N THR A 208 6.37 -1.12 -6.26
CA THR A 208 7.09 -2.08 -5.40
C THR A 208 8.34 -2.67 -6.07
N GLY A 209 8.68 -2.21 -7.28
CA GLY A 209 9.82 -2.71 -8.05
C GLY A 209 9.62 -4.09 -8.69
N LEU A 210 8.44 -4.72 -8.53
CA LEU A 210 8.17 -6.05 -9.07
C LEU A 210 7.92 -6.08 -10.59
N GLY A 211 7.79 -4.91 -11.26
CA GLY A 211 7.77 -4.84 -12.72
C GLY A 211 8.99 -5.51 -13.36
N LYS A 212 10.19 -5.27 -12.81
CA LYS A 212 11.42 -5.94 -13.24
C LYS A 212 11.41 -7.45 -12.94
N PHE A 213 10.87 -7.87 -11.82
CA PHE A 213 10.71 -9.29 -11.52
C PHE A 213 9.80 -9.99 -12.53
N LYS A 214 8.68 -9.36 -12.91
CA LYS A 214 7.77 -9.84 -13.95
C LYS A 214 8.47 -10.03 -15.30
N GLU A 215 9.37 -9.12 -15.69
CA GLU A 215 10.12 -9.24 -16.94
C GLU A 215 11.03 -10.47 -16.97
N HIS A 216 11.63 -10.84 -15.81
CA HIS A 216 12.53 -11.98 -15.68
C HIS A 216 11.77 -13.31 -15.46
N PHE A 217 10.66 -13.27 -14.74
CA PHE A 217 9.93 -14.45 -14.26
C PHE A 217 8.41 -14.27 -14.39
N PRO A 218 7.86 -14.15 -15.61
CA PRO A 218 6.43 -13.89 -15.81
C PRO A 218 5.52 -14.96 -15.19
N ASP A 219 5.93 -16.24 -15.19
CA ASP A 219 5.16 -17.35 -14.62
C ASP A 219 5.23 -17.45 -13.09
N ARG A 220 6.05 -16.61 -12.44
CA ARG A 220 6.22 -16.55 -10.98
C ARG A 220 5.85 -15.19 -10.41
N PHE A 221 5.22 -14.35 -11.22
CA PHE A 221 4.72 -13.04 -10.83
C PHE A 221 3.19 -13.02 -10.86
N PHE A 222 2.58 -12.52 -9.80
CA PHE A 222 1.13 -12.44 -9.65
C PHE A 222 0.72 -11.02 -9.23
N ASP A 223 -0.07 -10.36 -10.08
CA ASP A 223 -0.77 -9.12 -9.73
C ASP A 223 -2.25 -9.48 -9.53
N VAL A 224 -2.75 -9.29 -8.32
CA VAL A 224 -4.12 -9.62 -7.95
C VAL A 224 -5.11 -8.46 -8.11
N GLY A 225 -4.66 -7.32 -8.63
CA GLY A 225 -5.45 -6.09 -8.65
C GLY A 225 -5.53 -5.45 -7.26
N ILE A 226 -6.46 -4.50 -7.06
CA ILE A 226 -6.64 -3.83 -5.76
C ILE A 226 -7.38 -4.78 -4.80
N ALA A 227 -6.68 -5.81 -4.33
CA ALA A 227 -7.24 -6.89 -3.51
C ALA A 227 -6.20 -7.44 -2.51
N GLU A 228 -5.76 -6.60 -1.58
CA GLU A 228 -4.71 -6.93 -0.61
C GLU A 228 -5.10 -8.10 0.29
N GLN A 229 -6.35 -8.21 0.71
CA GLN A 229 -6.86 -9.35 1.48
C GLN A 229 -6.64 -10.66 0.73
N HIS A 230 -7.06 -10.68 -0.55
CA HIS A 230 -6.86 -11.85 -1.41
C HIS A 230 -5.37 -12.17 -1.61
N ALA A 231 -4.51 -11.15 -1.78
CA ALA A 231 -3.07 -11.34 -1.92
C ALA A 231 -2.48 -12.10 -0.72
N VAL A 232 -2.84 -11.72 0.50
CA VAL A 232 -2.34 -12.36 1.73
C VAL A 232 -2.80 -13.82 1.80
N THR A 233 -4.11 -14.09 1.63
CA THR A 233 -4.65 -15.46 1.62
C THR A 233 -4.04 -16.31 0.50
N PHE A 234 -3.83 -15.73 -0.67
CA PHE A 234 -3.20 -16.38 -1.82
C PHE A 234 -1.75 -16.77 -1.52
N CYS A 235 -0.98 -15.87 -0.86
CA CYS A 235 0.36 -16.17 -0.39
C CYS A 235 0.37 -17.31 0.64
N ALA A 236 -0.58 -17.33 1.60
CA ALA A 236 -0.71 -18.42 2.56
C ALA A 236 -0.91 -19.77 1.86
N GLY A 237 -1.80 -19.80 0.84
CA GLY A 237 -2.04 -21.00 0.03
C GLY A 237 -0.78 -21.48 -0.70
N MET A 238 0.02 -20.58 -1.27
CA MET A 238 1.30 -20.91 -1.92
C MET A 238 2.34 -21.42 -0.92
N ALA A 239 2.47 -20.74 0.23
CA ALA A 239 3.41 -21.15 1.27
C ALA A 239 3.08 -22.53 1.84
N SER A 240 1.80 -22.85 2.01
CA SER A 240 1.34 -24.18 2.46
C SER A 240 1.73 -25.32 1.51
N ARG A 241 2.09 -24.99 0.26
CA ARG A 241 2.53 -25.94 -0.77
C ARG A 241 4.03 -25.91 -1.04
N GLY A 242 4.81 -25.22 -0.17
CA GLY A 242 6.25 -25.18 -0.22
C GLY A 242 6.84 -24.12 -1.16
N LEU A 243 6.04 -23.20 -1.67
CA LEU A 243 6.55 -22.02 -2.35
C LEU A 243 6.99 -20.97 -1.32
N LYS A 244 7.83 -20.04 -1.75
CA LYS A 244 8.31 -18.90 -0.97
C LYS A 244 7.69 -17.61 -1.53
N PRO A 245 6.44 -17.28 -1.13
CA PRO A 245 5.77 -16.10 -1.63
C PRO A 245 6.32 -14.83 -0.95
N VAL A 246 6.63 -13.85 -1.79
CA VAL A 246 7.00 -12.49 -1.37
C VAL A 246 5.88 -11.55 -1.80
N PHE A 247 5.11 -11.04 -0.84
CA PHE A 247 4.09 -10.04 -1.08
C PHE A 247 4.68 -8.65 -0.88
N ALA A 248 4.94 -7.94 -1.98
CA ALA A 248 5.39 -6.56 -1.94
C ALA A 248 4.20 -5.60 -2.01
N VAL A 249 4.07 -4.77 -0.99
CA VAL A 249 2.90 -3.91 -0.76
C VAL A 249 3.31 -2.62 -0.02
N TYR A 250 2.57 -1.54 -0.22
CA TYR A 250 2.76 -0.33 0.58
C TYR A 250 2.24 -0.54 2.01
N SER A 251 2.96 0.01 2.99
CA SER A 251 2.63 -0.09 4.41
C SER A 251 1.16 0.23 4.69
N THR A 252 0.67 1.38 4.22
CA THR A 252 -0.72 1.80 4.41
C THR A 252 -1.73 0.85 3.78
N PHE A 253 -1.40 0.18 2.67
CA PHE A 253 -2.33 -0.71 1.97
C PHE A 253 -2.38 -2.11 2.58
N LEU A 254 -1.32 -2.56 3.25
CA LEU A 254 -1.34 -3.84 3.97
C LEU A 254 -2.36 -3.83 5.13
N GLN A 255 -2.74 -2.67 5.66
CA GLN A 255 -3.80 -2.53 6.66
C GLN A 255 -5.11 -3.20 6.24
N ARG A 256 -5.44 -3.20 4.93
CA ARG A 256 -6.63 -3.89 4.40
C ARG A 256 -6.56 -5.40 4.54
N GLY A 257 -5.36 -5.97 4.65
CA GLY A 257 -5.13 -7.41 4.80
C GLY A 257 -4.81 -7.83 6.23
N PHE A 258 -5.02 -6.98 7.24
CA PHE A 258 -4.66 -7.26 8.63
C PHE A 258 -5.26 -8.58 9.14
N ASP A 259 -6.56 -8.78 8.94
CA ASP A 259 -7.26 -10.01 9.36
C ASP A 259 -6.65 -11.25 8.69
N GLN A 260 -6.34 -11.19 7.40
CA GLN A 260 -5.74 -12.30 6.66
C GLN A 260 -4.30 -12.57 7.08
N VAL A 261 -3.52 -11.55 7.43
CA VAL A 261 -2.17 -11.75 8.03
C VAL A 261 -2.29 -12.53 9.34
N LEU A 262 -3.24 -12.16 10.19
CA LEU A 262 -3.49 -12.84 11.46
C LEU A 262 -4.05 -14.25 11.24
N HIS A 263 -5.17 -14.35 10.53
CA HIS A 263 -5.97 -15.58 10.45
C HIS A 263 -5.38 -16.60 9.46
N ASP A 264 -5.04 -16.15 8.23
CA ASP A 264 -4.67 -17.09 7.16
C ASP A 264 -3.18 -17.42 7.17
N VAL A 265 -2.33 -16.51 7.67
CA VAL A 265 -0.88 -16.68 7.66
C VAL A 265 -0.32 -17.00 9.03
N ALA A 266 -0.57 -16.15 10.06
CA ALA A 266 0.12 -16.26 11.34
C ALA A 266 -0.37 -17.41 12.21
N ILE A 267 -1.66 -17.74 12.21
CA ILE A 267 -2.20 -18.93 12.91
C ILE A 267 -1.56 -20.21 12.36
N GLY A 268 -1.46 -20.33 11.04
CA GLY A 268 -0.81 -21.45 10.36
C GLY A 268 0.72 -21.42 10.38
N ASN A 269 1.30 -20.33 10.89
CA ASN A 269 2.73 -20.06 10.89
C ASN A 269 3.41 -20.25 9.51
N TYR A 270 2.74 -19.81 8.44
CA TYR A 270 3.25 -19.95 7.07
C TYR A 270 4.36 -18.94 6.79
N PRO A 271 5.48 -19.36 6.15
CA PRO A 271 6.61 -18.48 5.83
C PRO A 271 6.31 -17.58 4.62
N VAL A 272 5.39 -16.65 4.81
CA VAL A 272 5.10 -15.57 3.85
C VAL A 272 6.00 -14.38 4.16
N ILE A 273 6.67 -13.85 3.15
CA ILE A 273 7.52 -12.67 3.28
C ILE A 273 6.74 -11.45 2.82
N PHE A 274 6.63 -10.45 3.69
CA PHE A 274 6.01 -9.17 3.41
C PHE A 274 7.10 -8.12 3.18
N GLY A 275 7.30 -7.71 1.92
CA GLY A 275 8.13 -6.56 1.56
C GLY A 275 7.29 -5.29 1.71
N ILE A 276 7.42 -4.61 2.86
CA ILE A 276 6.58 -3.46 3.21
C ILE A 276 7.28 -2.19 2.76
N ASP A 277 6.95 -1.74 1.56
CA ASP A 277 7.43 -0.50 0.97
C ASP A 277 6.64 0.71 1.53
N ARG A 278 7.21 1.90 1.49
CA ARG A 278 6.61 3.13 2.00
C ARG A 278 6.26 3.06 3.49
N SER A 279 7.07 2.41 4.29
CA SER A 279 6.98 2.45 5.73
C SER A 279 7.47 3.80 6.27
N GLY A 280 6.84 4.32 7.31
CA GLY A 280 7.11 5.65 7.84
C GLY A 280 6.45 6.77 7.03
N LEU A 281 7.07 7.93 7.02
CA LEU A 281 6.58 9.12 6.30
C LEU A 281 6.85 8.98 4.79
N VAL A 282 5.81 9.18 3.98
CA VAL A 282 5.92 9.15 2.51
C VAL A 282 5.86 10.55 1.89
N GLY A 283 5.58 11.57 2.70
CA GLY A 283 5.64 12.96 2.31
C GLY A 283 4.51 13.41 1.40
N ALA A 284 4.82 13.68 0.16
CA ALA A 284 3.90 14.31 -0.80
C ALA A 284 2.64 13.49 -1.15
N ASP A 285 2.59 12.20 -0.82
CA ASP A 285 1.40 11.37 -1.06
C ASP A 285 0.30 11.60 0.01
N GLY A 286 0.63 12.21 1.15
CA GLY A 286 -0.29 12.72 2.17
C GLY A 286 -0.87 11.67 3.10
N GLU A 287 -1.89 12.06 3.88
CA GLU A 287 -2.47 11.32 5.01
C GLU A 287 -2.84 9.88 4.70
N THR A 288 -3.39 9.61 3.52
CA THR A 288 -3.85 8.27 3.13
C THR A 288 -2.71 7.31 2.79
N HIS A 289 -1.47 7.80 2.70
CA HIS A 289 -0.32 7.02 2.27
C HIS A 289 0.78 6.91 3.34
N GLN A 290 0.70 7.68 4.43
CA GLN A 290 1.68 7.59 5.52
C GLN A 290 1.70 6.17 6.10
N GLY A 291 2.86 5.54 6.08
CA GLY A 291 3.07 4.15 6.54
C GLY A 291 3.45 4.09 8.02
N ILE A 292 2.75 4.80 8.88
CA ILE A 292 3.14 5.04 10.28
C ILE A 292 2.50 4.07 11.29
N PHE A 293 1.62 3.17 10.83
CA PHE A 293 0.88 2.25 11.71
C PHE A 293 1.37 0.80 11.66
N ASP A 294 2.36 0.48 10.82
CA ASP A 294 2.78 -0.91 10.57
C ASP A 294 3.41 -1.60 11.78
N ILE A 295 4.19 -0.90 12.60
CA ILE A 295 4.79 -1.46 13.81
C ILE A 295 3.71 -1.94 14.79
N PRO A 296 2.73 -1.12 15.22
CA PRO A 296 1.68 -1.55 16.12
C PRO A 296 0.92 -2.78 15.64
N TYR A 297 0.35 -2.74 14.45
CA TYR A 297 -0.55 -3.82 14.03
C TYR A 297 0.19 -5.12 13.68
N LEU A 298 1.47 -5.06 13.23
CA LEU A 298 2.24 -6.27 12.97
C LEU A 298 2.82 -6.87 14.26
N SER A 299 3.23 -6.02 15.21
CA SER A 299 3.85 -6.48 16.45
C SER A 299 2.86 -7.19 17.37
N MET A 300 1.57 -6.86 17.32
CA MET A 300 0.54 -7.53 18.12
C MET A 300 0.20 -8.95 17.63
N ILE A 301 0.51 -9.31 16.38
CA ILE A 301 0.17 -10.63 15.82
C ILE A 301 1.21 -11.67 16.25
N PRO A 302 0.84 -12.77 16.93
CA PRO A 302 1.78 -13.86 17.24
C PRO A 302 2.47 -14.42 15.99
N ASN A 303 3.66 -14.99 16.15
CA ASN A 303 4.48 -15.62 15.10
C ASN A 303 5.05 -14.66 14.02
N VAL A 304 4.59 -13.42 13.95
CA VAL A 304 5.13 -12.45 12.97
C VAL A 304 6.49 -11.93 13.41
N THR A 305 7.47 -12.04 12.54
CA THR A 305 8.78 -11.37 12.66
C THR A 305 8.72 -10.02 11.93
N VAL A 306 9.22 -8.95 12.55
CA VAL A 306 9.27 -7.60 11.97
C VAL A 306 10.69 -7.08 11.99
N MET A 307 11.24 -6.78 10.82
CA MET A 307 12.59 -6.26 10.62
C MET A 307 12.56 -4.86 9.99
N ALA A 308 13.51 -4.01 10.39
CA ALA A 308 13.63 -2.64 9.91
C ALA A 308 15.10 -2.29 9.60
N PRO A 309 15.55 -2.41 8.34
CA PRO A 309 16.91 -2.09 7.95
C PRO A 309 17.20 -0.59 8.04
N ILE A 310 18.41 -0.21 8.44
CA ILE A 310 18.88 1.18 8.47
C ILE A 310 19.56 1.63 7.17
N ASN A 311 19.96 0.68 6.32
CA ASN A 311 20.69 0.95 5.07
C ASN A 311 20.39 -0.10 3.99
N GLY A 312 20.90 0.13 2.77
CA GLY A 312 20.70 -0.75 1.63
C GLY A 312 21.31 -2.14 1.80
N ARG A 313 22.46 -2.25 2.48
CA ARG A 313 23.10 -3.53 2.77
C ARG A 313 22.26 -4.39 3.71
N GLU A 314 21.74 -3.80 4.80
CA GLU A 314 20.85 -4.53 5.71
C GLU A 314 19.57 -4.99 5.03
N LEU A 315 18.94 -4.13 4.21
CA LEU A 315 17.74 -4.51 3.45
C LEU A 315 18.01 -5.74 2.57
N LYS A 316 19.14 -5.75 1.88
CA LYS A 316 19.57 -6.88 1.04
C LYS A 316 19.76 -8.15 1.87
N GLU A 317 20.48 -8.08 2.97
CA GLU A 317 20.79 -9.26 3.80
C GLU A 317 19.55 -9.75 4.57
N MET A 318 18.68 -8.85 5.06
CA MET A 318 17.39 -9.21 5.69
C MET A 318 16.46 -9.94 4.74
N LEU A 319 16.38 -9.51 3.47
CA LEU A 319 15.58 -10.21 2.46
C LEU A 319 16.13 -11.60 2.15
N LYS A 320 17.45 -11.76 2.05
CA LYS A 320 18.08 -13.07 1.87
C LYS A 320 17.84 -13.98 3.07
N ASP A 321 18.02 -13.47 4.29
CA ASP A 321 17.77 -14.23 5.51
C ASP A 321 16.31 -14.70 5.58
N ALA A 322 15.35 -13.81 5.32
CA ALA A 322 13.94 -14.17 5.26
C ALA A 322 13.66 -15.26 4.21
N LEU A 323 14.23 -15.17 3.00
CA LEU A 323 14.03 -16.15 1.93
C LEU A 323 14.60 -17.54 2.26
N HIS A 324 15.66 -17.62 3.07
CA HIS A 324 16.36 -18.86 3.37
C HIS A 324 16.01 -19.44 4.74
N HIS A 325 15.69 -18.60 5.73
CA HIS A 325 15.60 -19.02 7.13
C HIS A 325 14.26 -18.72 7.81
N ALA A 326 13.34 -17.98 7.19
CA ALA A 326 12.04 -17.67 7.80
C ALA A 326 11.25 -18.95 8.13
N LYS A 327 10.83 -19.08 9.40
CA LYS A 327 10.02 -20.20 9.88
C LYS A 327 8.53 -19.85 10.02
N GLY A 328 8.17 -18.60 9.78
CA GLY A 328 6.83 -18.05 9.85
C GLY A 328 6.76 -16.73 9.11
N PRO A 329 5.64 -15.99 9.23
CA PRO A 329 5.46 -14.71 8.55
C PRO A 329 6.54 -13.71 8.95
N THR A 330 7.20 -13.13 7.93
CA THR A 330 8.31 -12.20 8.13
C THR A 330 8.07 -10.93 7.34
N ALA A 331 8.01 -9.80 8.04
CA ALA A 331 7.85 -8.48 7.49
C ALA A 331 9.17 -7.71 7.49
N ILE A 332 9.56 -7.17 6.34
CA ILE A 332 10.72 -6.29 6.18
C ILE A 332 10.17 -4.93 5.77
N LYS A 333 10.25 -3.95 6.67
CA LYS A 333 9.72 -2.60 6.46
C LYS A 333 10.82 -1.64 6.02
N TYR A 334 10.61 -0.91 4.93
CA TYR A 334 11.57 0.06 4.42
C TYR A 334 10.86 1.29 3.83
N SER A 335 11.53 2.44 3.91
CA SER A 335 10.96 3.73 3.50
C SER A 335 10.95 3.93 1.98
N ARG A 336 10.11 4.88 1.55
CA ARG A 336 10.21 5.48 0.22
C ARG A 336 11.50 6.31 0.13
N GLY A 337 12.21 6.21 -0.97
CA GLY A 337 13.39 7.05 -1.24
C GLY A 337 14.68 6.26 -1.42
N GLU A 338 15.79 6.97 -1.28
CA GLU A 338 17.12 6.40 -1.46
C GLU A 338 17.47 5.41 -0.35
N ALA A 339 18.17 4.36 -0.72
CA ALA A 339 18.80 3.47 0.25
C ALA A 339 19.99 4.20 0.84
N LEU A 340 19.96 4.40 2.16
CA LEU A 340 21.07 4.99 2.88
C LEU A 340 22.28 4.05 2.87
N SER A 341 23.49 4.60 2.94
CA SER A 341 24.74 3.86 3.10
C SER A 341 25.39 4.05 4.47
N LEU A 342 24.61 4.51 5.47
CA LEU A 342 25.05 4.70 6.83
C LEU A 342 25.55 3.37 7.43
N TYR A 343 26.79 3.36 7.93
CA TYR A 343 27.39 2.23 8.64
C TYR A 343 27.42 0.88 7.88
N GLU A 344 27.41 0.91 6.53
CA GLU A 344 27.51 -0.32 5.73
C GLU A 344 28.84 -1.04 5.93
N ASP A 345 29.92 -0.31 6.21
CA ASP A 345 31.26 -0.84 6.53
C ASP A 345 31.32 -1.52 7.90
N GLN A 346 30.41 -1.17 8.82
CA GLN A 346 30.29 -1.77 10.16
C GLN A 346 29.25 -2.89 10.23
N PHE A 347 28.72 -3.34 9.09
CA PHE A 347 27.72 -4.40 9.06
C PHE A 347 28.22 -5.70 9.68
N GLU A 348 27.53 -6.17 10.69
CA GLU A 348 27.70 -7.48 11.30
C GLU A 348 26.70 -8.48 10.74
N GLU A 349 27.08 -9.77 10.69
CA GLU A 349 26.18 -10.84 10.25
C GLU A 349 24.85 -10.82 11.01
N LEU A 350 23.76 -11.09 10.30
CA LEU A 350 22.43 -11.12 10.91
C LEU A 350 22.28 -12.39 11.75
N HIS A 351 21.84 -12.18 12.99
CA HIS A 351 21.38 -13.26 13.87
C HIS A 351 19.93 -12.97 14.25
N TYR A 352 19.08 -13.99 14.17
CA TYR A 352 17.64 -13.84 14.42
C TYR A 352 17.34 -13.18 15.78
N GLY A 353 16.61 -12.09 15.75
CA GLY A 353 16.22 -11.32 16.94
C GLY A 353 17.37 -10.55 17.63
N LYS A 354 18.52 -10.36 16.96
CA LYS A 354 19.67 -9.61 17.51
C LYS A 354 19.81 -8.24 16.85
N GLY A 355 20.06 -7.23 17.70
CA GLY A 355 20.42 -5.89 17.30
C GLY A 355 21.94 -5.72 17.16
N GLN A 356 22.36 -4.48 16.87
CA GLN A 356 23.78 -4.10 16.76
C GLN A 356 24.03 -2.79 17.51
N VAL A 357 25.05 -2.76 18.36
CA VAL A 357 25.57 -1.51 18.93
C VAL A 357 26.49 -0.86 17.90
N ILE A 358 26.10 0.30 17.41
CA ILE A 358 26.86 1.06 16.39
C ILE A 358 27.93 1.92 17.06
N LYS A 359 27.56 2.53 18.21
CA LYS A 359 28.48 3.38 18.98
C LYS A 359 28.21 3.20 20.46
N GLU A 360 29.25 2.95 21.23
CA GLU A 360 29.16 3.00 22.70
C GLU A 360 29.13 4.45 23.19
N GLY A 361 28.50 4.68 24.35
CA GLY A 361 28.45 5.95 25.04
C GLY A 361 28.50 5.77 26.55
N SER A 362 28.39 6.86 27.31
CA SER A 362 28.39 6.84 28.77
C SER A 362 27.20 7.59 29.39
N ASP A 363 26.63 8.57 28.70
CA ASP A 363 25.66 9.52 29.30
C ASP A 363 24.23 9.09 29.04
N ALA A 364 23.94 8.57 27.85
CA ALA A 364 22.65 8.04 27.42
C ALA A 364 22.84 7.16 26.18
N VAL A 365 21.80 6.44 25.77
CA VAL A 365 21.79 5.65 24.54
C VAL A 365 20.54 5.93 23.72
N ILE A 366 20.72 6.07 22.39
CA ILE A 366 19.63 6.19 21.41
C ILE A 366 19.50 4.88 20.65
N ILE A 367 18.28 4.34 20.59
CA ILE A 367 17.90 3.16 19.78
C ILE A 367 17.07 3.69 18.61
N GLY A 368 17.64 3.73 17.41
CA GLY A 368 16.99 4.25 16.21
C GLY A 368 16.43 3.13 15.33
N VAL A 369 15.17 3.22 14.93
CA VAL A 369 14.43 2.15 14.22
C VAL A 369 14.35 2.41 12.72
N GLY A 370 15.08 1.62 11.93
CA GLY A 370 14.95 1.66 10.46
C GLY A 370 15.37 3.01 9.86
N ASN A 371 14.58 3.53 8.94
CA ASN A 371 14.95 4.71 8.13
C ASN A 371 15.12 6.02 8.88
N ILE A 372 14.60 6.16 10.11
CA ILE A 372 14.83 7.37 10.94
C ILE A 372 16.17 7.32 11.67
N PHE A 373 16.94 6.28 11.46
CA PHE A 373 18.26 6.12 12.05
C PHE A 373 19.23 7.25 11.67
N ASP A 374 19.05 7.85 10.50
CA ASP A 374 19.80 9.04 10.05
C ASP A 374 19.59 10.25 11.00
N GLU A 375 18.38 10.48 11.47
CA GLU A 375 18.06 11.55 12.41
C GLU A 375 18.58 11.23 13.83
N ALA A 376 18.51 9.96 14.24
CA ALA A 376 19.11 9.50 15.48
C ALA A 376 20.65 9.70 15.49
N ASP A 377 21.32 9.35 14.38
CA ASP A 377 22.75 9.58 14.20
C ASP A 377 23.11 11.07 14.18
N GLN A 378 22.31 11.90 13.52
CA GLN A 378 22.49 13.35 13.53
C GLN A 378 22.39 13.92 14.96
N ALA A 379 21.39 13.48 15.74
CA ALA A 379 21.26 13.90 17.14
C ALA A 379 22.48 13.50 17.99
N VAL A 380 23.02 12.29 17.79
CA VAL A 380 24.25 11.83 18.46
C VAL A 380 25.45 12.71 18.09
N LYS A 381 25.58 13.13 16.83
CA LYS A 381 26.67 14.02 16.37
C LYS A 381 26.56 15.40 16.99
N ILE A 382 25.37 16.01 16.96
CA ILE A 382 25.10 17.33 17.54
C ILE A 382 25.45 17.34 19.05
N LEU A 383 24.95 16.35 19.80
CA LEU A 383 25.23 16.23 21.22
C LEU A 383 26.70 15.93 21.51
N GLY A 384 27.38 15.16 20.63
CA GLY A 384 28.82 14.89 20.72
C GLY A 384 29.68 16.14 20.58
N GLU A 385 29.32 17.06 19.67
CA GLU A 385 30.00 18.34 19.51
C GLU A 385 29.86 19.26 20.78
N GLU A 386 28.82 19.01 21.56
CA GLU A 386 28.56 19.71 22.82
C GLU A 386 29.20 19.01 24.04
N GLY A 387 29.89 17.89 23.83
CA GLY A 387 30.63 17.18 24.89
C GLY A 387 29.84 16.03 25.54
N TYR A 388 28.62 15.71 25.10
CA TYR A 388 27.90 14.52 25.56
C TYR A 388 28.39 13.25 24.85
N ASN A 389 28.51 12.15 25.57
CA ASN A 389 28.90 10.86 25.02
C ASN A 389 27.69 9.92 24.91
N ILE A 390 26.98 10.04 23.80
CA ILE A 390 25.73 9.32 23.53
C ILE A 390 26.02 8.04 22.73
N GLY A 391 25.51 6.90 23.22
CA GLY A 391 25.51 5.64 22.50
C GLY A 391 24.47 5.60 21.38
N LEU A 392 24.69 4.77 20.35
CA LEU A 392 23.78 4.59 19.22
C LEU A 392 23.61 3.10 18.91
N VAL A 393 22.35 2.65 18.83
CA VAL A 393 22.00 1.25 18.67
C VAL A 393 21.00 1.07 17.53
N ASN A 394 21.26 0.09 16.68
CA ASN A 394 20.33 -0.39 15.65
C ASN A 394 19.64 -1.67 16.14
N PRO A 395 18.33 -1.65 16.42
CA PRO A 395 17.63 -2.83 16.90
C PRO A 395 17.46 -3.91 15.84
N ARG A 396 17.56 -3.58 14.54
CA ARG A 396 17.35 -4.48 13.38
C ARG A 396 15.99 -5.18 13.37
N TYR A 397 15.65 -5.84 14.50
CA TYR A 397 14.39 -6.53 14.72
C TYR A 397 13.51 -5.71 15.67
N ILE A 398 12.31 -5.42 15.22
CA ILE A 398 11.27 -4.83 16.04
C ILE A 398 10.57 -5.93 16.84
N LYS A 399 10.39 -7.10 16.18
CA LYS A 399 9.82 -8.30 16.80
C LYS A 399 10.42 -9.57 16.18
N PRO A 400 10.98 -10.48 17.01
CA PRO A 400 11.30 -10.23 18.40
C PRO A 400 12.43 -9.21 18.52
N PHE A 401 12.37 -8.28 19.47
CA PHE A 401 13.52 -7.42 19.76
C PHE A 401 14.55 -8.13 20.64
N ASP A 402 15.77 -7.67 20.62
CA ASP A 402 16.89 -8.25 21.39
C ASP A 402 16.78 -7.90 22.88
N LYS A 403 16.09 -8.78 23.64
CA LYS A 403 15.86 -8.60 25.08
C LYS A 403 17.16 -8.55 25.88
N GLU A 404 18.17 -9.35 25.50
CA GLU A 404 19.48 -9.37 26.16
C GLU A 404 20.20 -8.05 25.99
N MET A 405 20.28 -7.55 24.75
CA MET A 405 20.86 -6.25 24.45
C MET A 405 20.16 -5.13 25.22
N ILE A 406 18.82 -5.12 25.25
CA ILE A 406 18.04 -4.09 25.98
C ILE A 406 18.35 -4.13 27.48
N LEU A 407 18.48 -5.32 28.09
CA LEU A 407 18.87 -5.45 29.51
C LEU A 407 20.33 -5.01 29.76
N ASP A 408 21.23 -5.31 28.85
CA ASP A 408 22.62 -4.84 28.92
C ASP A 408 22.69 -3.30 28.85
N LEU A 409 21.89 -2.69 27.97
CA LEU A 409 21.78 -1.23 27.90
C LEU A 409 21.19 -0.67 29.19
N ALA A 410 20.15 -1.29 29.74
CA ALA A 410 19.56 -0.89 31.02
C ALA A 410 20.53 -0.99 32.22
N GLY A 411 21.48 -1.92 32.16
CA GLY A 411 22.55 -2.02 33.17
C GLY A 411 23.66 -0.98 33.02
N LYS A 412 23.79 -0.36 31.82
CA LYS A 412 24.85 0.63 31.53
C LYS A 412 24.37 2.08 31.60
N TYR A 413 23.12 2.36 31.24
CA TYR A 413 22.60 3.69 31.04
C TYR A 413 21.37 3.97 31.92
N ASP A 414 21.34 5.13 32.56
CA ASP A 414 20.19 5.62 33.30
C ASP A 414 19.14 6.30 32.39
N LYS A 415 19.51 6.60 31.16
CA LYS A 415 18.66 7.26 30.15
C LYS A 415 18.70 6.50 28.84
N ILE A 416 17.56 5.92 28.45
CA ILE A 416 17.37 5.21 27.19
C ILE A 416 16.40 6.02 26.32
N ILE A 417 16.76 6.23 25.08
CA ILE A 417 15.96 6.96 24.09
C ILE A 417 15.59 6.00 22.96
N THR A 418 14.34 5.98 22.53
CA THR A 418 13.91 5.30 21.30
C THR A 418 13.46 6.32 20.28
N VAL A 419 13.81 6.09 19.01
CA VAL A 419 13.41 6.95 17.88
C VAL A 419 12.81 6.06 16.80
N GLU A 420 11.55 6.33 16.46
CA GLU A 420 10.82 5.58 15.42
C GLU A 420 10.01 6.53 14.52
N GLU A 421 9.91 6.21 13.24
CA GLU A 421 9.04 6.91 12.29
C GLU A 421 7.71 6.17 12.18
N GLY A 422 7.00 6.12 13.31
CA GLY A 422 5.72 5.46 13.52
C GLY A 422 4.97 6.09 14.67
N VAL A 423 3.70 5.73 14.84
CA VAL A 423 2.91 6.20 15.98
C VAL A 423 3.46 5.61 17.26
N LEU A 424 3.52 6.43 18.33
CA LEU A 424 4.01 6.01 19.63
C LEU A 424 3.11 4.94 20.26
N ASN A 425 1.78 5.07 20.10
CA ASN A 425 0.81 4.11 20.65
C ASN A 425 1.00 2.70 20.05
N GLY A 426 1.48 1.76 20.88
CA GLY A 426 1.81 0.40 20.45
C GLY A 426 3.07 0.30 19.59
N GLY A 427 3.83 1.39 19.47
CA GLY A 427 5.09 1.45 18.75
C GLY A 427 6.25 0.75 19.49
N PHE A 428 7.42 0.75 18.86
CA PHE A 428 8.62 0.11 19.37
C PHE A 428 9.04 0.69 20.73
N GLY A 429 9.01 2.02 20.87
CA GLY A 429 9.38 2.68 22.12
C GLY A 429 8.50 2.27 23.29
N MET A 430 7.20 2.10 23.09
CA MET A 430 6.29 1.60 24.13
C MET A 430 6.59 0.15 24.51
N MET A 431 6.88 -0.73 23.54
CA MET A 431 7.25 -2.13 23.83
C MET A 431 8.55 -2.20 24.65
N ILE A 432 9.54 -1.37 24.35
CA ILE A 432 10.79 -1.31 25.12
C ILE A 432 10.52 -0.76 26.54
N ASN A 433 9.72 0.28 26.67
CA ASN A 433 9.38 0.85 27.98
C ASN A 433 8.62 -0.13 28.87
N GLU A 434 7.65 -0.86 28.32
CA GLU A 434 6.94 -1.93 29.02
C GLU A 434 7.92 -3.02 29.49
N PHE A 435 8.74 -3.55 28.59
CA PHE A 435 9.73 -4.57 28.90
C PHE A 435 10.71 -4.13 29.99
N LEU A 436 11.22 -2.91 29.93
CA LEU A 436 12.14 -2.37 30.94
C LEU A 436 11.45 -2.19 32.31
N SER A 437 10.19 -1.76 32.30
CA SER A 437 9.37 -1.66 33.53
C SER A 437 9.14 -3.02 34.18
N GLU A 438 8.86 -4.06 33.38
CA GLU A 438 8.71 -5.45 33.86
C GLU A 438 10.01 -6.03 34.46
N ASN A 439 11.18 -5.50 34.04
CA ASN A 439 12.50 -5.91 34.51
C ASN A 439 13.11 -4.94 35.53
N ASP A 440 12.29 -4.16 36.23
CA ASP A 440 12.68 -3.29 37.35
C ASP A 440 13.71 -2.22 36.99
N TYR A 441 13.79 -1.80 35.74
CA TYR A 441 14.68 -0.70 35.31
C TYR A 441 14.37 0.57 36.10
N LYS A 442 15.38 1.17 36.73
CA LYS A 442 15.24 2.36 37.59
C LYS A 442 15.56 3.66 36.85
N GLY A 443 16.13 3.56 35.67
CA GLY A 443 16.38 4.71 34.83
C GLY A 443 15.11 5.25 34.16
N LYS A 444 15.29 6.10 33.19
CA LYS A 444 14.20 6.77 32.48
C LYS A 444 14.22 6.41 30.99
N VAL A 445 13.06 6.22 30.40
CA VAL A 445 12.88 6.03 28.96
C VAL A 445 12.20 7.24 28.35
N ARG A 446 12.70 7.72 27.21
CA ARG A 446 12.06 8.76 26.39
C ARG A 446 11.87 8.25 24.97
N CYS A 447 10.63 8.30 24.47
CA CYS A 447 10.28 7.82 23.14
C CYS A 447 10.02 9.01 22.21
N PHE A 448 10.65 9.00 21.03
CA PHE A 448 10.38 9.90 19.92
C PHE A 448 9.68 9.14 18.82
N GLY A 449 8.57 9.66 18.36
CA GLY A 449 7.71 9.09 17.32
C GLY A 449 6.57 10.05 17.04
N ILE A 450 5.53 9.56 16.40
CA ILE A 450 4.36 10.35 16.02
C ILE A 450 3.30 10.22 17.12
N ASP A 451 2.86 11.35 17.65
CA ASP A 451 1.77 11.42 18.60
C ASP A 451 0.43 10.97 17.97
N ASP A 452 -0.64 10.93 18.78
CA ASP A 452 -1.98 10.52 18.34
C ASP A 452 -2.60 11.54 17.37
N GLN A 453 -2.09 11.54 16.12
CA GLN A 453 -2.53 12.41 15.04
C GLN A 453 -2.31 11.80 13.66
N PHE A 454 -3.12 12.20 12.68
CA PHE A 454 -2.84 11.98 11.27
C PHE A 454 -1.82 12.99 10.77
N VAL A 455 -0.92 12.55 9.87
CA VAL A 455 0.14 13.41 9.33
C VAL A 455 -0.23 13.86 7.93
N GLU A 456 -0.34 15.17 7.73
CA GLU A 456 -0.63 15.80 6.45
C GLU A 456 0.47 15.55 5.39
N HIS A 457 0.29 16.08 4.18
CA HIS A 457 1.30 16.01 3.14
C HIS A 457 2.36 17.11 3.31
N GLY A 458 3.59 16.82 2.91
CA GLY A 458 4.74 17.72 2.95
C GLY A 458 5.99 17.00 2.46
N SER A 459 7.15 17.62 2.44
CA SER A 459 8.40 16.87 2.31
C SER A 459 8.69 16.09 3.61
N VAL A 460 9.33 14.94 3.53
CA VAL A 460 9.66 14.12 4.71
C VAL A 460 10.45 14.94 5.74
N SER A 461 11.39 15.77 5.29
CA SER A 461 12.18 16.62 6.21
C SER A 461 11.34 17.69 6.90
N GLU A 462 10.37 18.33 6.22
CA GLU A 462 9.45 19.28 6.84
C GLU A 462 8.53 18.59 7.85
N LEU A 463 8.03 17.40 7.50
CA LEU A 463 7.17 16.61 8.40
C LEU A 463 7.93 16.16 9.65
N ARG A 464 9.17 15.65 9.53
CA ARG A 464 10.02 15.28 10.66
C ARG A 464 10.23 16.47 11.59
N LYS A 465 10.51 17.65 11.03
CA LYS A 465 10.69 18.90 11.82
C LYS A 465 9.40 19.33 12.53
N MET A 466 8.27 19.27 11.83
CA MET A 466 6.96 19.59 12.41
C MET A 466 6.61 18.64 13.58
N LEU A 467 6.93 17.35 13.41
CA LEU A 467 6.69 16.31 14.41
C LEU A 467 7.78 16.25 15.50
N LYS A 468 8.84 17.07 15.38
CA LYS A 468 9.98 17.10 16.30
C LYS A 468 10.72 15.78 16.45
N ILE A 469 10.80 15.04 15.34
CA ILE A 469 11.55 13.78 15.23
C ILE A 469 12.75 13.90 14.26
N ASP A 470 13.10 15.11 13.86
CA ASP A 470 14.36 15.43 13.18
C ASP A 470 15.52 15.47 14.19
N GLY A 471 16.76 15.32 13.69
CA GLY A 471 17.96 15.23 14.53
C GLY A 471 18.18 16.44 15.43
N GLU A 472 17.89 17.66 14.98
CA GLU A 472 18.00 18.89 15.77
C GLU A 472 17.00 18.88 16.93
N SER A 473 15.73 18.59 16.65
CA SER A 473 14.67 18.55 17.68
C SER A 473 14.90 17.47 18.72
N ILE A 474 15.39 16.28 18.27
CA ILE A 474 15.76 15.18 19.17
C ILE A 474 16.92 15.61 20.08
N ALA A 475 17.98 16.20 19.52
CA ALA A 475 19.14 16.67 20.29
C ALA A 475 18.74 17.74 21.28
N ASP A 476 17.90 18.71 20.90
CA ASP A 476 17.39 19.76 21.78
C ASP A 476 16.62 19.19 22.98
N SER A 477 15.74 18.23 22.72
CA SER A 477 14.95 17.57 23.78
C SER A 477 15.84 16.76 24.72
N ILE A 478 16.83 16.02 24.19
CA ILE A 478 17.78 15.24 25.00
C ILE A 478 18.64 16.20 25.83
N ARG A 479 19.16 17.27 25.25
CA ARG A 479 19.96 18.30 25.96
C ARG A 479 19.22 18.89 27.15
N GLN A 480 17.94 19.21 27.02
CA GLN A 480 17.12 19.66 28.12
C GLN A 480 16.99 18.59 29.20
N TRP A 481 16.73 17.36 28.80
CA TRP A 481 16.55 16.24 29.71
C TRP A 481 17.84 15.82 30.43
N MET A 482 19.02 16.06 29.83
CA MET A 482 20.31 15.81 30.50
C MET A 482 20.61 16.79 31.65
N LYS A 483 19.94 17.93 31.67
CA LYS A 483 20.08 18.97 32.74
C LYS A 483 19.13 18.76 33.93
N GLU A 484 18.11 17.93 33.76
CA GLU A 484 17.15 17.49 34.80
C GLU A 484 17.72 16.35 35.67
#